data_b72ffd5b166ee9b99da3471d4c8d5a1b
#
_entry.id   b72ffd5b166ee9b99da3471d4c8d5a1b
#
_cell.length_a   1.000
_cell.length_b   1.000
_cell.length_c   1.000
_cell.angle_alpha   90.00
_cell.angle_beta   90.00
_cell.angle_gamma   90.00
#
_symmetry.space_group_name_H-M   'P 1'
#
loop_
_entity.id
_entity.type
_entity.pdbx_description
1 polymer ?
#
loop_
_entity_poly.entity_id
_entity_poly.type
_entity_poly.pdbx_seq_one_letter_code
_entity_poly.pdbx_strand_id
1 'polypeptide(L)'
;SYSYGIDLDTLSVDFNSYSDALGNFRISGADLQTLLINELYPSTQITSIVPYLIEAKFSETDGKKVPVGFMSEYSTAGNFRSHNPMISPDSVVVHAPNTILDTLTCVKTEKFIADNLQDTVKQSIPLNLSVGVKSSPEKINITIPVVQYVEKILRDVKINVIDVPEV
;
A
#
# COMPACT_ATOMS: atom_id res chain seq x y z
N SER A 1 12.91 -50.79 2.00
CA SER A 1 12.76 -49.60 2.86
C SER A 1 11.71 -48.71 2.24
N TYR A 2 10.48 -48.79 2.73
CA TYR A 2 9.38 -47.88 2.31
C TYR A 2 9.46 -46.66 3.21
N SER A 3 9.84 -45.52 2.65
CA SER A 3 9.72 -44.22 3.28
C SER A 3 8.29 -43.72 3.07
N TYR A 4 7.45 -43.81 4.09
CA TYR A 4 6.19 -43.05 4.11
C TYR A 4 6.51 -41.63 4.54
N GLY A 5 6.53 -40.72 3.58
CA GLY A 5 6.54 -39.29 3.90
C GLY A 5 5.15 -38.88 4.41
N ILE A 6 5.07 -38.43 5.66
CA ILE A 6 3.90 -37.68 6.12
C ILE A 6 4.11 -36.26 5.62
N ASP A 7 3.28 -35.84 4.70
CA ASP A 7 3.28 -34.46 4.20
C ASP A 7 2.42 -33.64 5.16
N LEU A 8 3.06 -32.96 6.12
CA LEU A 8 2.41 -31.97 6.96
C LEU A 8 2.51 -30.64 6.25
N ASP A 9 1.46 -30.27 5.52
CA ASP A 9 1.41 -29.03 4.75
C ASP A 9 1.52 -27.79 5.65
N THR A 10 1.08 -27.85 6.92
CA THR A 10 1.03 -26.69 7.81
C THR A 10 1.05 -27.10 9.27
N LEU A 11 1.94 -26.50 10.04
CA LEU A 11 1.94 -26.56 11.50
C LEU A 11 1.48 -25.22 12.06
N SER A 12 0.34 -25.20 12.76
CA SER A 12 -0.18 -23.98 13.38
C SER A 12 0.38 -23.83 14.78
N VAL A 13 0.92 -22.67 15.09
CA VAL A 13 1.53 -22.37 16.38
C VAL A 13 0.92 -21.10 16.95
N ASP A 14 0.55 -21.13 18.25
CA ASP A 14 0.11 -19.93 18.95
C ASP A 14 1.30 -18.99 19.18
N PHE A 15 1.25 -17.82 18.58
CA PHE A 15 2.27 -16.79 18.66
C PHE A 15 2.59 -16.40 20.12
N ASN A 16 1.56 -16.24 20.96
CA ASN A 16 1.73 -15.78 22.33
C ASN A 16 2.50 -16.78 23.21
N SER A 17 2.47 -18.05 22.86
CA SER A 17 3.16 -19.12 23.62
C SER A 17 4.68 -19.13 23.38
N TYR A 18 5.12 -18.52 22.28
CA TYR A 18 6.52 -18.55 21.82
C TYR A 18 7.11 -17.17 21.57
N SER A 19 6.43 -16.09 22.01
CA SER A 19 6.92 -14.71 21.90
C SER A 19 7.15 -14.09 23.28
N ASP A 20 8.13 -13.19 23.35
CA ASP A 20 8.37 -12.37 24.54
C ASP A 20 7.66 -10.99 24.42
N ALA A 21 7.69 -10.22 25.51
CA ALA A 21 7.11 -8.88 25.56
C ALA A 21 7.75 -7.86 24.60
N LEU A 22 8.89 -8.21 24.02
CA LEU A 22 9.61 -7.37 23.03
C LEU A 22 9.32 -7.80 21.59
N GLY A 23 8.38 -8.76 21.40
CA GLY A 23 7.99 -9.27 20.09
C GLY A 23 9.01 -10.22 19.44
N ASN A 24 9.96 -10.75 20.21
CA ASN A 24 10.84 -11.79 19.70
C ASN A 24 10.12 -13.13 19.77
N PHE A 25 9.90 -13.72 18.62
CA PHE A 25 9.32 -15.04 18.47
C PHE A 25 10.43 -16.06 18.30
N ARG A 26 10.39 -17.14 19.09
CA ARG A 26 11.42 -18.16 19.08
C ARG A 26 10.83 -19.54 19.35
N ILE A 27 11.08 -20.46 18.42
CA ILE A 27 10.73 -21.88 18.59
C ILE A 27 12.03 -22.69 18.45
N SER A 28 12.37 -23.43 19.48
CA SER A 28 13.51 -24.36 19.45
C SER A 28 13.14 -25.71 18.83
N GLY A 29 14.14 -26.49 18.46
CA GLY A 29 13.93 -27.86 17.96
C GLY A 29 13.23 -28.77 18.97
N ALA A 30 13.39 -28.52 20.27
CA ALA A 30 12.68 -29.25 21.32
C ALA A 30 11.17 -28.91 21.35
N ASP A 31 10.84 -27.63 21.17
CA ASP A 31 9.45 -27.19 21.08
C ASP A 31 8.78 -27.74 19.81
N LEU A 32 9.49 -27.69 18.68
CA LEU A 32 9.03 -28.28 17.41
C LEU A 32 8.81 -29.79 17.55
N GLN A 33 9.69 -30.49 18.24
CA GLN A 33 9.53 -31.90 18.51
C GLN A 33 8.26 -32.18 19.30
N THR A 34 8.00 -31.40 20.34
CA THR A 34 6.79 -31.53 21.17
C THR A 34 5.52 -31.27 20.37
N LEU A 35 5.50 -30.23 19.55
CA LEU A 35 4.38 -29.90 18.68
C LEU A 35 4.12 -31.01 17.64
N LEU A 36 5.17 -31.51 17.02
CA LEU A 36 5.09 -32.56 15.99
C LEU A 36 4.62 -33.91 16.58
N ILE A 37 5.07 -34.29 17.80
CA ILE A 37 4.64 -35.55 18.44
C ILE A 37 3.12 -35.56 18.65
N ASN A 38 2.50 -34.41 18.92
CA ASN A 38 1.07 -34.34 19.13
C ASN A 38 0.26 -34.51 17.82
N GLU A 39 0.87 -34.22 16.67
CA GLU A 39 0.24 -34.33 15.35
C GLU A 39 0.59 -35.66 14.64
N LEU A 40 1.62 -36.37 15.14
CA LEU A 40 2.10 -37.60 14.52
C LEU A 40 1.49 -38.84 15.20
N TYR A 41 1.46 -39.94 14.46
CA TYR A 41 1.04 -41.22 15.02
C TYR A 41 1.99 -41.69 16.13
N PRO A 42 1.49 -42.36 17.19
CA PRO A 42 2.30 -42.80 18.35
C PRO A 42 3.49 -43.71 18.03
N SER A 43 3.48 -44.33 16.84
CA SER A 43 4.56 -45.21 16.35
C SER A 43 5.66 -44.47 15.58
N THR A 44 5.53 -43.14 15.40
CA THR A 44 6.47 -42.33 14.62
C THR A 44 7.62 -41.87 15.51
N GLN A 45 8.85 -42.06 15.05
CA GLN A 45 10.05 -41.53 15.68
C GLN A 45 10.65 -40.38 14.84
N ILE A 46 10.83 -39.24 15.47
CA ILE A 46 11.48 -38.10 14.86
C ILE A 46 13.01 -38.29 14.96
N THR A 47 13.67 -38.44 13.84
CA THR A 47 15.14 -38.66 13.80
C THR A 47 15.91 -37.35 13.72
N SER A 48 15.38 -36.34 13.06
CA SER A 48 15.98 -35.00 12.99
C SER A 48 14.94 -33.94 12.64
N ILE A 49 15.17 -32.71 13.08
CA ILE A 49 14.36 -31.53 12.76
C ILE A 49 15.26 -30.47 12.16
N VAL A 50 14.88 -29.95 11.01
CA VAL A 50 15.57 -28.86 10.31
C VAL A 50 14.55 -27.85 9.81
N PRO A 51 14.70 -26.56 10.16
CA PRO A 51 15.73 -25.96 11.00
C PRO A 51 15.56 -26.27 12.50
N TYR A 52 16.65 -26.33 13.24
CA TYR A 52 16.63 -26.57 14.68
C TYR A 52 16.11 -25.39 15.50
N LEU A 53 16.12 -24.21 14.92
CA LEU A 53 15.68 -22.95 15.55
C LEU A 53 14.97 -22.10 14.52
N ILE A 54 13.77 -21.63 14.89
CA ILE A 54 13.02 -20.63 14.12
C ILE A 54 12.94 -19.38 14.98
N GLU A 55 13.50 -18.30 14.48
CA GLU A 55 13.45 -16.98 15.11
C GLU A 55 12.82 -15.96 14.18
N ALA A 56 11.93 -15.14 14.73
CA ALA A 56 11.35 -13.99 14.04
C ALA A 56 11.18 -12.86 15.05
N LYS A 57 11.40 -11.65 14.62
CA LYS A 57 11.15 -10.47 15.44
C LYS A 57 9.93 -9.75 14.89
N PHE A 58 8.90 -9.70 15.70
CA PHE A 58 7.70 -8.91 15.44
C PHE A 58 7.83 -7.65 16.27
N SER A 59 7.93 -6.51 15.63
CA SER A 59 7.82 -5.22 16.30
C SER A 59 6.46 -4.64 15.97
N GLU A 60 5.71 -4.20 16.97
CA GLU A 60 4.66 -3.23 16.73
C GLU A 60 5.34 -1.97 16.22
N THR A 61 5.40 -1.83 14.92
CA THR A 61 5.84 -0.58 14.33
C THR A 61 4.67 0.38 14.42
N ASP A 62 4.84 1.41 15.21
CA ASP A 62 3.91 2.53 15.22
C ASP A 62 3.72 3.01 13.77
N GLY A 63 2.44 3.08 13.37
CA GLY A 63 2.13 3.57 12.03
C GLY A 63 2.29 5.09 12.00
N LYS A 64 3.06 5.60 11.05
CA LYS A 64 3.15 7.05 10.79
C LYS A 64 2.20 7.43 9.67
N LYS A 65 1.29 8.37 9.95
CA LYS A 65 0.44 8.96 8.91
C LYS A 65 1.26 9.96 8.08
N VAL A 66 1.33 9.71 6.77
CA VAL A 66 2.09 10.55 5.83
C VAL A 66 1.24 10.91 4.62
N PRO A 67 1.42 12.11 4.04
CA PRO A 67 0.73 12.51 2.82
C PRO A 67 1.17 11.69 1.61
N VAL A 68 0.28 11.55 0.64
CA VAL A 68 0.55 10.88 -0.64
C VAL A 68 0.84 11.91 -1.72
N GLY A 69 1.97 11.76 -2.39
CA GLY A 69 2.35 12.51 -3.56
C GLY A 69 1.96 11.75 -4.85
N PHE A 70 1.09 12.33 -5.66
CA PHE A 70 0.72 11.75 -6.95
C PHE A 70 1.78 12.07 -8.01
N MET A 71 2.35 11.03 -8.60
CA MET A 71 3.30 11.15 -9.71
C MET A 71 2.59 10.88 -11.03
N SER A 72 2.49 11.90 -11.89
CA SER A 72 1.79 11.77 -13.15
C SER A 72 2.49 12.50 -14.30
N GLU A 73 2.31 11.95 -15.48
CA GLU A 73 2.67 12.55 -16.76
C GLU A 73 1.54 12.22 -17.73
N TYR A 74 0.72 13.21 -18.06
CA TYR A 74 -0.39 12.99 -18.96
C TYR A 74 -0.69 14.20 -19.83
N SER A 75 -1.29 13.95 -20.99
CA SER A 75 -1.77 14.97 -21.92
C SER A 75 -3.25 14.77 -22.24
N THR A 76 -3.92 15.86 -22.64
CA THR A 76 -5.31 15.82 -23.11
C THR A 76 -5.38 15.99 -24.61
N ALA A 77 -6.45 15.52 -25.24
CA ALA A 77 -6.74 15.79 -26.64
C ALA A 77 -6.96 17.30 -26.88
N GLY A 78 -6.80 17.77 -28.12
CA GLY A 78 -6.69 19.18 -28.48
C GLY A 78 -7.80 20.10 -28.00
N ASN A 79 -9.03 19.61 -27.86
CA ASN A 79 -10.20 20.38 -27.39
C ASN A 79 -10.67 19.94 -25.99
N PHE A 80 -9.79 19.27 -25.22
CA PHE A 80 -10.04 18.84 -23.87
C PHE A 80 -9.06 19.48 -22.89
N ARG A 81 -9.50 19.72 -21.67
CA ARG A 81 -8.66 20.20 -20.57
C ARG A 81 -8.86 19.34 -19.34
N SER A 82 -7.79 19.08 -18.63
CA SER A 82 -7.83 18.46 -17.32
C SER A 82 -7.92 19.51 -16.23
N HIS A 83 -8.69 19.19 -15.19
CA HIS A 83 -8.62 19.88 -13.92
C HIS A 83 -7.61 19.19 -12.99
N ASN A 84 -7.35 19.80 -11.83
CA ASN A 84 -6.44 19.25 -10.85
C ASN A 84 -6.84 17.82 -10.46
N PRO A 85 -5.90 16.88 -10.49
CA PRO A 85 -6.15 15.51 -10.06
C PRO A 85 -6.60 15.47 -8.59
N MET A 86 -7.59 14.66 -8.32
CA MET A 86 -8.04 14.35 -6.96
C MET A 86 -7.52 12.96 -6.58
N ILE A 87 -6.98 12.85 -5.37
CA ILE A 87 -6.48 11.59 -4.81
C ILE A 87 -7.27 11.25 -3.54
N SER A 88 -7.58 9.99 -3.35
CA SER A 88 -8.30 9.50 -2.17
C SER A 88 -7.83 8.11 -1.77
N PRO A 89 -7.37 7.93 -0.52
CA PRO A 89 -7.09 8.96 0.49
C PRO A 89 -5.90 9.85 0.13
N ASP A 90 -5.83 11.06 0.70
CA ASP A 90 -4.73 12.01 0.56
C ASP A 90 -3.51 11.68 1.43
N SER A 91 -3.70 10.81 2.39
CA SER A 91 -2.70 10.35 3.35
C SER A 91 -2.90 8.88 3.69
N VAL A 92 -1.82 8.19 4.01
CA VAL A 92 -1.81 6.77 4.36
C VAL A 92 -1.02 6.54 5.64
N VAL A 93 -1.33 5.45 6.33
CA VAL A 93 -0.54 5.00 7.48
C VAL A 93 0.57 4.08 6.97
N VAL A 94 1.80 4.42 7.27
CA VAL A 94 2.98 3.66 6.87
C VAL A 94 3.57 2.95 8.09
N HIS A 95 3.83 1.67 7.96
CA HIS A 95 4.48 0.81 8.94
C HIS A 95 5.89 0.45 8.44
N ALA A 96 6.89 0.86 9.17
CA ALA A 96 8.30 0.62 8.87
C ALA A 96 9.15 0.75 10.15
N PRO A 97 10.41 0.31 10.17
CA PRO A 97 11.33 0.60 11.24
C PRO A 97 11.44 2.11 11.52
N ASN A 98 11.59 2.50 12.80
CA ASN A 98 11.60 3.90 13.21
C ASN A 98 12.64 4.74 12.46
N THR A 99 13.80 4.17 12.16
CA THR A 99 14.85 4.84 11.36
C THR A 99 14.37 5.28 9.97
N ILE A 100 13.40 4.56 9.38
CA ILE A 100 12.78 4.92 8.11
C ILE A 100 11.65 5.92 8.35
N LEU A 101 10.80 5.67 9.36
CA LEU A 101 9.67 6.53 9.68
C LEU A 101 10.10 7.96 10.02
N ASP A 102 11.23 8.13 10.71
CA ASP A 102 11.75 9.45 11.10
C ASP A 102 12.10 10.31 9.88
N THR A 103 12.60 9.69 8.82
CA THR A 103 12.99 10.38 7.58
C THR A 103 11.87 10.48 6.56
N LEU A 104 10.80 9.68 6.71
CA LEU A 104 9.71 9.61 5.76
C LEU A 104 8.76 10.80 5.92
N THR A 105 8.73 11.69 4.94
CA THR A 105 7.87 12.88 4.92
C THR A 105 6.65 12.72 4.01
N CYS A 106 6.75 11.92 2.95
CA CYS A 106 5.65 11.62 2.03
C CYS A 106 5.88 10.28 1.35
N VAL A 107 4.80 9.67 0.87
CA VAL A 107 4.83 8.48 0.02
C VAL A 107 4.38 8.87 -1.39
N LYS A 108 5.10 8.42 -2.40
CA LYS A 108 4.74 8.68 -3.80
C LYS A 108 3.98 7.48 -4.38
N THR A 109 3.09 7.76 -5.33
CA THR A 109 2.46 6.71 -6.14
C THR A 109 3.46 6.16 -7.17
N GLU A 110 3.15 5.01 -7.75
CA GLU A 110 3.70 4.67 -9.04
C GLU A 110 3.37 5.75 -10.07
N LYS A 111 4.21 5.87 -11.10
CA LYS A 111 4.03 6.89 -12.12
C LYS A 111 2.83 6.56 -13.00
N PHE A 112 1.85 7.47 -13.03
CA PHE A 112 0.74 7.42 -13.97
C PHE A 112 1.14 8.09 -15.29
N ILE A 113 1.03 7.36 -16.39
CA ILE A 113 1.33 7.89 -17.72
C ILE A 113 0.11 7.68 -18.62
N ALA A 114 -0.38 8.74 -19.25
CA ALA A 114 -1.47 8.66 -20.20
C ALA A 114 -1.42 9.81 -21.20
N ASP A 115 -1.75 9.51 -22.47
CA ASP A 115 -1.77 10.50 -23.53
C ASP A 115 -3.16 10.62 -24.16
N ASN A 116 -3.44 11.81 -24.68
CA ASN A 116 -4.64 12.09 -25.46
C ASN A 116 -5.96 11.80 -24.71
N LEU A 117 -6.02 12.18 -23.44
CA LEU A 117 -7.20 12.00 -22.61
C LEU A 117 -8.39 12.81 -23.13
N GLN A 118 -9.55 12.16 -23.26
CA GLN A 118 -10.81 12.74 -23.71
C GLN A 118 -11.91 12.65 -22.64
N ASP A 119 -11.76 11.74 -21.69
CA ASP A 119 -12.72 11.49 -20.62
C ASP A 119 -12.06 11.54 -19.25
N THR A 120 -12.87 11.76 -18.23
CA THR A 120 -12.44 11.70 -16.83
C THR A 120 -11.87 10.31 -16.52
N VAL A 121 -10.61 10.27 -16.08
CA VAL A 121 -9.94 9.04 -15.67
C VAL A 121 -10.17 8.79 -14.18
N LYS A 122 -10.59 7.56 -13.86
CA LYS A 122 -10.66 7.06 -12.48
C LYS A 122 -9.88 5.76 -12.41
N GLN A 123 -8.85 5.72 -11.59
CA GLN A 123 -7.99 4.54 -11.49
C GLN A 123 -7.48 4.35 -10.06
N SER A 124 -7.26 3.08 -9.68
CA SER A 124 -6.56 2.73 -8.45
C SER A 124 -5.09 2.48 -8.76
N ILE A 125 -4.20 3.23 -8.09
CA ILE A 125 -2.76 3.18 -8.32
C ILE A 125 -2.06 2.72 -7.04
N PRO A 126 -1.10 1.78 -7.13
CA PRO A 126 -0.30 1.37 -6.00
C PRO A 126 0.67 2.47 -5.57
N LEU A 127 1.08 2.39 -4.31
CA LEU A 127 2.10 3.25 -3.75
C LEU A 127 3.49 2.67 -4.05
N ASN A 128 4.45 3.53 -4.37
CA ASN A 128 5.84 3.15 -4.57
C ASN A 128 6.54 3.13 -3.20
N LEU A 129 6.62 1.95 -2.62
CA LEU A 129 7.19 1.72 -1.29
C LEU A 129 8.53 0.99 -1.39
N SER A 130 9.46 1.35 -0.53
CA SER A 130 10.74 0.65 -0.40
C SER A 130 10.54 -0.73 0.26
N VAL A 131 11.51 -1.62 0.09
CA VAL A 131 11.51 -2.94 0.74
C VAL A 131 11.44 -2.79 2.26
N GLY A 132 10.55 -3.56 2.89
CA GLY A 132 10.33 -3.51 4.34
C GLY A 132 9.39 -2.39 4.82
N VAL A 133 8.84 -1.60 3.91
CA VAL A 133 7.83 -0.57 4.19
C VAL A 133 6.47 -1.07 3.72
N LYS A 134 5.46 -0.99 4.60
CA LYS A 134 4.07 -1.31 4.27
C LYS A 134 3.19 -0.10 4.48
N SER A 135 2.12 0.01 3.73
CA SER A 135 1.12 1.08 3.92
C SER A 135 -0.29 0.54 4.02
N SER A 136 -1.12 1.27 4.71
CA SER A 136 -2.56 1.01 4.76
C SER A 136 -3.31 2.30 4.39
N PRO A 137 -4.05 2.30 3.28
CA PRO A 137 -4.13 1.28 2.22
C PRO A 137 -2.86 1.18 1.35
N GLU A 138 -2.70 0.08 0.60
CA GLU A 138 -1.58 -0.13 -0.33
C GLU A 138 -1.77 0.59 -1.68
N LYS A 139 -3.01 0.93 -2.00
CA LYS A 139 -3.40 1.62 -3.25
C LYS A 139 -4.26 2.82 -2.92
N ILE A 140 -4.18 3.81 -3.77
CA ILE A 140 -5.06 4.98 -3.70
C ILE A 140 -5.87 5.11 -4.98
N ASN A 141 -7.02 5.77 -4.89
CA ASN A 141 -7.84 6.09 -6.04
C ASN A 141 -7.50 7.49 -6.53
N ILE A 142 -7.25 7.61 -7.81
CA ILE A 142 -7.09 8.90 -8.49
C ILE A 142 -8.30 9.19 -9.36
N THR A 143 -8.63 10.46 -9.45
CA THR A 143 -9.60 10.97 -10.41
C THR A 143 -9.00 12.18 -11.11
N ILE A 144 -8.84 12.10 -12.43
CA ILE A 144 -8.39 13.22 -13.27
C ILE A 144 -9.60 13.69 -14.06
N PRO A 145 -10.26 14.78 -13.65
CA PRO A 145 -11.40 15.31 -14.40
C PRO A 145 -10.91 15.87 -15.74
N VAL A 146 -11.50 15.42 -16.83
CA VAL A 146 -11.25 15.90 -18.18
C VAL A 146 -12.57 16.41 -18.75
N VAL A 147 -12.56 17.63 -19.26
CA VAL A 147 -13.74 18.28 -19.83
C VAL A 147 -13.44 18.80 -21.23
N GLN A 148 -14.41 18.67 -22.10
CA GLN A 148 -14.35 19.31 -23.41
C GLN A 148 -14.62 20.80 -23.28
N TYR A 149 -13.88 21.62 -23.95
CA TYR A 149 -14.11 23.05 -24.03
C TYR A 149 -14.33 23.49 -25.48
N VAL A 150 -15.09 24.56 -25.64
CA VAL A 150 -15.35 25.23 -26.92
C VAL A 150 -14.96 26.69 -26.77
N GLU A 151 -14.17 27.20 -27.67
CA GLU A 151 -13.92 28.63 -27.75
C GLU A 151 -15.09 29.31 -28.45
N LYS A 152 -15.68 30.31 -27.82
CA LYS A 152 -16.69 31.16 -28.39
C LYS A 152 -16.17 32.60 -28.45
N ILE A 153 -15.98 33.11 -29.66
CA ILE A 153 -15.62 34.50 -29.86
C ILE A 153 -16.91 35.32 -29.85
N LEU A 154 -17.06 36.20 -28.86
CA LEU A 154 -18.12 37.21 -28.86
C LEU A 154 -17.63 38.47 -29.54
N ARG A 155 -18.31 38.86 -30.59
CA ARG A 155 -18.05 40.13 -31.33
C ARG A 155 -19.20 41.06 -31.05
N ASP A 156 -18.92 42.35 -31.10
CA ASP A 156 -19.90 43.45 -31.00
C ASP A 156 -20.75 43.39 -29.72
N VAL A 157 -20.14 43.09 -28.58
CA VAL A 157 -20.80 43.12 -27.27
C VAL A 157 -21.11 44.60 -26.93
N LYS A 158 -22.38 44.98 -26.95
CA LYS A 158 -22.82 46.31 -26.49
C LYS A 158 -22.75 46.36 -24.97
N ILE A 159 -21.99 47.31 -24.44
CA ILE A 159 -21.90 47.59 -23.03
C ILE A 159 -22.84 48.77 -22.71
N ASN A 160 -23.90 48.55 -21.96
CA ASN A 160 -24.71 49.59 -21.43
C ASN A 160 -24.26 49.90 -19.99
N VAL A 161 -23.90 51.14 -19.75
CA VAL A 161 -23.55 51.64 -18.43
C VAL A 161 -24.86 52.07 -17.76
N ILE A 162 -25.23 51.41 -16.68
CA ILE A 162 -26.38 51.76 -15.81
C ILE A 162 -25.82 52.30 -14.52
N ASP A 163 -26.50 53.28 -13.90
CA ASP A 163 -26.08 53.97 -12.67
C ASP A 163 -24.73 54.70 -12.75
N VAL A 164 -24.69 55.73 -13.60
CA VAL A 164 -23.63 56.74 -13.54
C VAL A 164 -24.01 57.71 -12.44
N PRO A 165 -23.24 57.86 -11.34
CA PRO A 165 -23.51 58.90 -10.36
C PRO A 165 -23.37 60.30 -11.03
N GLU A 166 -24.37 61.15 -10.87
CA GLU A 166 -24.27 62.56 -11.31
C GLU A 166 -23.15 63.25 -10.50
N VAL A 167 -22.28 63.97 -11.18
CA VAL A 167 -21.20 64.76 -10.60
C VAL A 167 -21.69 66.11 -10.20
#